data_2679f8bcbe2dc96f525168e87d3c22a7
#
_entry.id   2679f8bcbe2dc96f525168e87d3c22a7
#
_cell.length_a   1.000
_cell.length_b   1.000
_cell.length_c   1.000
_cell.angle_alpha   90.00
_cell.angle_beta   90.00
_cell.angle_gamma   90.00
#
_symmetry.space_group_name_H-M   'P 1'
#
loop_
_entity.id
_entity.type
_entity.pdbx_description
1 polymer ?
#
loop_
_entity_poly.entity_id
_entity_poly.type
_entity_poly.pdbx_seq_one_letter_code
_entity_poly.pdbx_strand_id
1 'polypeptide(L)'
;MSHFLPRLAFIGLISCSLLFSIDSLSIAEECTTEKTLILYYSLTGNTRAGCEVLQKELDATIVEIKDLRKRSGKWGFFKTAFGSLFGRHTKIEPEKLDFTGYQNIILGSPIWTGKLSMAMRTVIDRNNFEGKQVVIYTTTNAYEKEKYKEKARKLVRKAGGNVVGYYQVLAKEKVIGKKIDRTKEQIIKETLTLVPEIKQLFSSVH
;
A
#
# COMPACT_ATOMS: atom_id res chain seq x y z
N MET A 1 14.46 78.32 64.05
CA MET A 1 13.40 79.11 63.37
C MET A 1 12.86 78.30 62.22
N SER A 2 11.56 78.08 62.30
CA SER A 2 10.57 77.69 61.28
C SER A 2 10.82 76.43 60.46
N HIS A 3 10.16 75.40 60.82
CA HIS A 3 8.86 74.93 60.36
C HIS A 3 8.75 74.70 58.79
N PHE A 4 8.60 73.44 58.36
CA PHE A 4 7.38 73.00 57.71
C PHE A 4 7.44 71.53 57.30
N LEU A 5 6.69 70.70 57.98
CA LEU A 5 6.07 69.50 57.36
C LEU A 5 4.92 69.97 56.43
N PRO A 6 4.56 69.37 55.39
CA PRO A 6 3.68 68.19 55.48
C PRO A 6 3.61 67.18 54.28
N ARG A 7 2.83 66.25 54.58
CA ARG A 7 1.92 65.43 53.75
C ARG A 7 2.43 64.17 53.10
N LEU A 8 2.01 63.11 53.75
CA LEU A 8 1.80 61.78 53.17
C LEU A 8 0.91 61.86 51.93
N ALA A 9 1.32 61.22 50.87
CA ALA A 9 0.45 60.74 49.84
C ALA A 9 0.59 59.24 49.71
N PHE A 10 -0.42 58.54 50.15
CA PHE A 10 -0.65 57.14 49.90
C PHE A 10 -0.87 56.96 48.44
N ILE A 11 0.00 56.27 47.72
CA ILE A 11 -0.27 55.77 46.39
C ILE A 11 -0.43 54.26 46.52
N GLY A 12 -1.69 53.87 46.36
CA GLY A 12 -2.07 52.45 46.40
C GLY A 12 -1.46 51.69 45.22
N LEU A 13 -0.78 50.64 45.57
CA LEU A 13 -0.37 49.59 44.64
C LEU A 13 -1.62 48.84 44.18
N ILE A 14 -2.08 49.11 42.96
CA ILE A 14 -3.03 48.29 42.27
C ILE A 14 -2.22 47.14 41.65
N SER A 15 -2.22 46.00 42.34
CA SER A 15 -1.73 44.73 41.82
C SER A 15 -2.69 44.26 40.72
N CYS A 16 -2.34 44.54 39.48
CA CYS A 16 -3.00 43.96 38.33
C CYS A 16 -2.44 42.57 38.10
N SER A 17 -3.07 41.58 38.74
CA SER A 17 -2.83 40.18 38.45
C SER A 17 -3.46 39.86 37.08
N LEU A 18 -2.66 40.02 36.03
CA LEU A 18 -2.98 39.46 34.72
C LEU A 18 -2.90 37.92 34.83
N LEU A 19 -4.04 37.31 35.09
CA LEU A 19 -4.25 35.88 34.85
C LEU A 19 -4.15 35.64 33.37
N PHE A 20 -2.99 35.24 32.90
CA PHE A 20 -2.82 34.64 31.59
C PHE A 20 -3.50 33.27 31.64
N SER A 21 -4.78 33.23 31.22
CA SER A 21 -5.41 31.97 30.87
C SER A 21 -4.71 31.46 29.63
N ILE A 22 -3.81 30.48 29.84
CA ILE A 22 -3.32 29.65 28.75
C ILE A 22 -4.48 28.77 28.36
N ASP A 23 -5.30 29.24 27.40
CA ASP A 23 -6.18 28.37 26.70
C ASP A 23 -5.30 27.30 26.05
N SER A 24 -5.35 26.10 26.64
CA SER A 24 -4.79 24.91 26.05
C SER A 24 -5.46 24.71 24.71
N LEU A 25 -4.86 25.29 23.65
CA LEU A 25 -5.20 24.96 22.29
C LEU A 25 -4.88 23.48 22.13
N SER A 26 -5.87 22.65 22.38
CA SER A 26 -5.86 21.24 22.03
C SER A 26 -5.67 21.21 20.51
N ILE A 27 -4.43 21.15 20.07
CA ILE A 27 -4.11 20.74 18.72
C ILE A 27 -4.57 19.28 18.67
N ALA A 28 -5.82 19.09 18.22
CA ALA A 28 -6.24 17.78 17.77
C ALA A 28 -5.25 17.44 16.65
N GLU A 29 -4.31 16.57 16.96
CA GLU A 29 -3.44 15.94 16.01
C GLU A 29 -4.37 15.21 15.06
N GLU A 30 -4.70 15.87 13.95
CA GLU A 30 -5.49 15.27 12.87
C GLU A 30 -4.67 14.09 12.41
N CYS A 31 -5.01 12.92 12.91
CA CYS A 31 -4.44 11.65 12.47
C CYS A 31 -4.79 11.53 10.99
N THR A 32 -3.98 12.15 10.14
CA THR A 32 -4.07 11.99 8.70
C THR A 32 -3.74 10.54 8.40
N THR A 33 -4.77 9.70 8.38
CA THR A 33 -4.62 8.32 7.92
C THR A 33 -4.03 8.38 6.52
N GLU A 34 -2.79 7.97 6.42
CA GLU A 34 -2.07 7.95 5.14
C GLU A 34 -2.85 7.14 4.11
N LYS A 35 -3.21 7.80 3.01
CA LYS A 35 -4.02 7.18 1.97
C LYS A 35 -3.28 6.01 1.33
N THR A 36 -3.98 4.91 1.19
CA THR A 36 -3.47 3.69 0.55
C THR A 36 -4.00 3.57 -0.88
N LEU A 37 -3.12 3.27 -1.84
CA LEU A 37 -3.47 2.96 -3.22
C LEU A 37 -3.14 1.49 -3.52
N ILE A 38 -4.12 0.76 -4.03
CA ILE A 38 -3.97 -0.63 -4.49
C ILE A 38 -3.94 -0.63 -6.01
N LEU A 39 -2.81 -1.05 -6.59
CA LEU A 39 -2.68 -1.31 -8.01
C LEU A 39 -2.63 -2.82 -8.22
N TYR A 40 -3.55 -3.39 -9.00
CA TYR A 40 -3.52 -4.82 -9.22
C TYR A 40 -3.77 -5.23 -10.67
N TYR A 41 -3.19 -6.36 -11.03
CA TYR A 41 -3.52 -7.08 -12.25
C TYR A 41 -4.08 -8.46 -11.89
N SER A 42 -5.19 -8.86 -12.51
CA SER A 42 -5.78 -10.17 -12.30
C SER A 42 -6.25 -10.79 -13.63
N LEU A 43 -5.88 -12.04 -13.88
CA LEU A 43 -6.29 -12.76 -15.08
C LEU A 43 -7.51 -13.64 -14.84
N THR A 44 -7.55 -14.34 -13.71
CA THR A 44 -8.59 -15.32 -13.35
C THR A 44 -9.50 -14.83 -12.22
N GLY A 45 -9.30 -13.58 -11.76
CA GLY A 45 -10.04 -12.97 -10.67
C GLY A 45 -9.50 -13.31 -9.27
N ASN A 46 -8.49 -14.15 -9.10
CA ASN A 46 -7.95 -14.51 -7.78
C ASN A 46 -7.30 -13.31 -7.10
N THR A 47 -6.39 -12.61 -7.81
CA THR A 47 -5.75 -11.40 -7.29
C THR A 47 -6.77 -10.30 -7.04
N ARG A 48 -7.77 -10.16 -7.92
CA ARG A 48 -8.87 -9.21 -7.74
C ARG A 48 -9.59 -9.45 -6.42
N ALA A 49 -10.04 -10.69 -6.16
CA ALA A 49 -10.77 -11.03 -4.95
C ALA A 49 -10.01 -10.65 -3.66
N GLY A 50 -8.71 -10.91 -3.61
CA GLY A 50 -7.89 -10.49 -2.47
C GLY A 50 -7.70 -8.97 -2.39
N CYS A 51 -7.46 -8.29 -3.52
CA CYS A 51 -7.29 -6.84 -3.52
C CYS A 51 -8.57 -6.07 -3.18
N GLU A 52 -9.75 -6.57 -3.56
CA GLU A 52 -11.05 -5.99 -3.17
C GLU A 52 -11.29 -6.10 -1.65
N VAL A 53 -10.83 -7.19 -1.03
CA VAL A 53 -10.84 -7.32 0.44
C VAL A 53 -9.92 -6.28 1.07
N LEU A 54 -8.68 -6.19 0.59
CA LEU A 54 -7.73 -5.20 1.11
C LEU A 54 -8.23 -3.78 0.93
N GLN A 55 -8.89 -3.48 -0.20
CA GLN A 55 -9.52 -2.19 -0.43
C GLN A 55 -10.51 -1.84 0.68
N LYS A 56 -11.44 -2.75 0.95
CA LYS A 56 -12.50 -2.54 1.95
C LYS A 56 -11.95 -2.40 3.36
N GLU A 57 -11.01 -3.27 3.74
CA GLU A 57 -10.47 -3.33 5.10
C GLU A 57 -9.48 -2.20 5.43
N LEU A 58 -8.84 -1.61 4.40
CA LEU A 58 -7.86 -0.53 4.54
C LEU A 58 -8.42 0.83 4.13
N ASP A 59 -9.70 0.92 3.75
CA ASP A 59 -10.30 2.12 3.14
C ASP A 59 -9.44 2.69 2.00
N ALA A 60 -8.96 1.80 1.12
CA ALA A 60 -7.98 2.13 0.10
C ALA A 60 -8.63 2.46 -1.24
N THR A 61 -7.96 3.32 -2.02
CA THR A 61 -8.29 3.48 -3.44
C THR A 61 -7.77 2.27 -4.23
N ILE A 62 -8.55 1.75 -5.17
CA ILE A 62 -8.15 0.59 -5.97
C ILE A 62 -8.19 0.89 -7.47
N VAL A 63 -7.15 0.45 -8.18
CA VAL A 63 -7.03 0.59 -9.64
C VAL A 63 -6.64 -0.74 -10.26
N GLU A 64 -7.48 -1.23 -11.16
CA GLU A 64 -7.17 -2.42 -11.96
C GLU A 64 -6.27 -2.07 -13.14
N ILE A 65 -5.16 -2.77 -13.27
CA ILE A 65 -4.26 -2.67 -14.42
C ILE A 65 -4.67 -3.70 -15.46
N LYS A 66 -5.07 -3.24 -16.63
CA LYS A 66 -5.40 -4.12 -17.77
C LYS A 66 -4.19 -4.29 -18.68
N ASP A 67 -3.94 -5.50 -19.13
CA ASP A 67 -2.93 -5.80 -20.16
C ASP A 67 -3.64 -5.76 -21.53
N LEU A 68 -3.30 -4.78 -22.35
CA LEU A 68 -3.97 -4.50 -23.63
C LEU A 68 -3.51 -5.43 -24.78
N ARG A 69 -2.63 -6.38 -24.53
CA ARG A 69 -2.26 -7.34 -25.56
C ARG A 69 -3.47 -8.21 -25.94
N LYS A 70 -3.75 -8.30 -27.24
CA LYS A 70 -4.79 -9.18 -27.76
C LYS A 70 -4.47 -10.63 -27.38
N ARG A 71 -5.33 -11.24 -26.61
CA ARG A 71 -5.25 -12.65 -26.17
C ARG A 71 -6.46 -13.36 -26.74
N SER A 72 -6.36 -13.95 -27.92
CA SER A 72 -7.42 -14.75 -28.49
C SER A 72 -7.24 -16.23 -28.14
N GLY A 73 -8.28 -16.81 -27.49
CA GLY A 73 -8.44 -18.23 -27.24
C GLY A 73 -7.53 -18.88 -26.19
N LYS A 74 -7.77 -20.17 -25.91
CA LYS A 74 -7.01 -20.98 -24.96
C LYS A 74 -5.49 -21.01 -25.25
N TRP A 75 -5.10 -20.93 -26.52
CA TRP A 75 -3.71 -20.83 -26.97
C TRP A 75 -3.06 -19.46 -26.62
N GLY A 76 -3.84 -18.40 -26.56
CA GLY A 76 -3.33 -17.08 -26.12
C GLY A 76 -2.88 -17.10 -24.67
N PHE A 77 -3.51 -17.93 -23.82
CA PHE A 77 -3.10 -18.13 -22.42
C PHE A 77 -1.70 -18.75 -22.33
N PHE A 78 -1.43 -19.81 -23.07
CA PHE A 78 -0.12 -20.48 -23.10
C PHE A 78 0.98 -19.57 -23.66
N LYS A 79 0.72 -18.87 -24.78
CA LYS A 79 1.65 -17.88 -25.34
C LYS A 79 1.96 -16.74 -24.35
N THR A 80 0.99 -16.36 -23.53
CA THR A 80 1.17 -15.28 -22.55
C THR A 80 2.03 -15.72 -21.36
N ALA A 81 1.83 -16.94 -20.85
CA ALA A 81 2.68 -17.50 -19.81
C ALA A 81 4.13 -17.60 -20.31
N PHE A 82 4.34 -18.05 -21.57
CA PHE A 82 5.65 -18.11 -22.21
C PHE A 82 6.21 -16.72 -22.58
N GLY A 83 5.38 -15.83 -23.12
CA GLY A 83 5.80 -14.45 -23.45
C GLY A 83 6.20 -13.61 -22.23
N SER A 84 5.66 -13.95 -21.04
CA SER A 84 6.08 -13.30 -19.79
C SER A 84 7.50 -13.67 -19.37
N LEU A 85 8.10 -14.74 -19.93
CA LEU A 85 9.49 -15.13 -19.68
C LEU A 85 10.48 -14.18 -20.38
N PHE A 86 10.15 -13.68 -21.56
CA PHE A 86 11.07 -12.95 -22.44
C PHE A 86 10.74 -11.45 -22.59
N GLY A 87 9.48 -11.04 -22.38
CA GLY A 87 9.09 -9.62 -22.49
C GLY A 87 9.27 -8.86 -21.18
N ARG A 88 9.84 -7.64 -21.27
CA ARG A 88 9.98 -6.73 -20.12
C ARG A 88 8.72 -5.89 -19.89
N HIS A 89 8.06 -5.44 -20.97
CA HIS A 89 6.96 -4.50 -20.93
C HIS A 89 5.77 -4.95 -21.76
N THR A 90 4.59 -4.45 -21.41
CA THR A 90 3.35 -4.60 -22.15
C THR A 90 2.62 -3.26 -22.24
N LYS A 91 1.66 -3.13 -23.15
CA LYS A 91 0.73 -2.00 -23.13
C LYS A 91 -0.28 -2.24 -22.01
N ILE A 92 -0.42 -1.26 -21.12
CA ILE A 92 -1.32 -1.31 -19.97
C ILE A 92 -2.34 -0.18 -20.01
N GLU A 93 -3.47 -0.38 -19.34
CA GLU A 93 -4.47 0.64 -19.06
C GLU A 93 -4.78 0.61 -17.55
N PRO A 94 -4.80 1.76 -16.85
CA PRO A 94 -4.45 3.09 -17.34
C PRO A 94 -2.96 3.20 -17.70
N GLU A 95 -2.63 4.02 -18.67
CA GLU A 95 -1.23 4.23 -19.12
C GLU A 95 -0.44 5.10 -18.13
N LYS A 96 -1.14 6.09 -17.54
CA LYS A 96 -0.60 6.98 -16.52
C LYS A 96 -1.25 6.69 -15.18
N LEU A 97 -0.46 6.68 -14.14
CA LEU A 97 -0.88 6.48 -12.75
C LEU A 97 -0.49 7.71 -11.94
N ASP A 98 -1.40 8.16 -11.09
CA ASP A 98 -1.15 9.26 -10.15
C ASP A 98 -0.96 8.67 -8.75
N PHE A 99 0.18 8.97 -8.14
CA PHE A 99 0.55 8.56 -6.79
C PHE A 99 0.47 9.72 -5.79
N THR A 100 -0.02 10.89 -6.24
CA THR A 100 -0.12 12.08 -5.39
C THR A 100 -1.09 11.84 -4.24
N GLY A 101 -0.67 12.16 -3.02
CA GLY A 101 -1.48 11.97 -1.82
C GLY A 101 -1.57 10.53 -1.30
N TYR A 102 -0.87 9.57 -1.94
CA TYR A 102 -0.78 8.19 -1.43
C TYR A 102 0.62 7.93 -0.90
N GLN A 103 0.73 7.56 0.36
CA GLN A 103 1.99 7.16 0.99
C GLN A 103 2.17 5.64 0.90
N ASN A 104 1.08 4.90 1.04
CA ASN A 104 1.05 3.45 1.08
C ASN A 104 0.58 2.88 -0.27
N ILE A 105 1.35 1.96 -0.84
CA ILE A 105 1.05 1.33 -2.12
C ILE A 105 0.98 -0.19 -1.94
N ILE A 106 -0.08 -0.82 -2.43
CA ILE A 106 -0.16 -2.27 -2.54
C ILE A 106 -0.09 -2.66 -4.01
N LEU A 107 0.86 -3.53 -4.35
CA LEU A 107 1.04 -4.06 -5.71
C LEU A 107 0.50 -5.50 -5.76
N GLY A 108 -0.73 -5.66 -6.27
CA GLY A 108 -1.41 -6.94 -6.43
C GLY A 108 -1.07 -7.64 -7.75
N SER A 109 -0.48 -8.84 -7.72
CA SER A 109 -0.06 -9.55 -8.94
C SER A 109 -0.16 -11.06 -8.82
N PRO A 110 -0.64 -11.76 -9.85
CA PRO A 110 -0.40 -13.18 -9.94
C PRO A 110 1.08 -13.43 -10.25
N ILE A 111 1.58 -14.57 -9.73
CA ILE A 111 2.94 -15.02 -10.02
C ILE A 111 2.92 -16.08 -11.12
N TRP A 112 3.72 -15.83 -12.13
CA TRP A 112 3.95 -16.78 -13.22
C TRP A 112 5.45 -17.08 -13.35
N THR A 113 5.78 -18.36 -13.25
CA THR A 113 7.18 -18.83 -13.36
C THR A 113 8.16 -18.08 -12.45
N GLY A 114 7.72 -17.78 -11.20
CA GLY A 114 8.53 -17.06 -10.21
C GLY A 114 8.72 -15.57 -10.50
N LYS A 115 7.82 -14.94 -11.26
CA LYS A 115 7.88 -13.51 -11.56
C LYS A 115 6.49 -12.88 -11.42
N LEU A 116 6.45 -11.61 -11.02
CA LEU A 116 5.24 -10.78 -11.12
C LEU A 116 4.74 -10.76 -12.58
N SER A 117 3.45 -10.61 -12.76
CA SER A 117 2.85 -10.46 -14.09
C SER A 117 3.55 -9.38 -14.90
N MET A 118 3.53 -9.49 -16.23
CA MET A 118 4.16 -8.50 -17.10
C MET A 118 3.51 -7.12 -16.95
N ALA A 119 2.19 -7.08 -16.76
CA ALA A 119 1.48 -5.83 -16.51
C ALA A 119 2.01 -5.13 -15.26
N MET A 120 2.14 -5.86 -14.13
CA MET A 120 2.66 -5.30 -12.89
C MET A 120 4.14 -4.89 -13.01
N ARG A 121 4.96 -5.67 -13.69
CA ARG A 121 6.36 -5.27 -13.97
C ARG A 121 6.43 -3.99 -14.79
N THR A 122 5.51 -3.81 -15.76
CA THR A 122 5.42 -2.57 -16.54
C THR A 122 5.03 -1.38 -15.66
N VAL A 123 4.09 -1.56 -14.72
CA VAL A 123 3.74 -0.54 -13.73
C VAL A 123 4.98 -0.12 -12.94
N ILE A 124 5.72 -1.09 -12.40
CA ILE A 124 6.90 -0.82 -11.56
C ILE A 124 8.00 -0.10 -12.38
N ASP A 125 8.28 -0.58 -13.59
CA ASP A 125 9.36 -0.03 -14.42
C ASP A 125 9.07 1.38 -14.98
N ARG A 126 7.79 1.78 -15.07
CA ARG A 126 7.38 3.07 -15.65
C ARG A 126 7.08 4.16 -14.65
N ASN A 127 7.03 3.83 -13.37
CA ASN A 127 6.64 4.77 -12.31
C ASN A 127 7.75 4.91 -11.26
N ASN A 128 7.75 6.05 -10.58
CA ASN A 128 8.62 6.33 -9.44
C ASN A 128 7.83 6.08 -8.14
N PHE A 129 8.40 5.27 -7.26
CA PHE A 129 7.85 4.94 -5.94
C PHE A 129 8.65 5.60 -4.80
N GLU A 130 9.46 6.61 -5.10
CA GLU A 130 10.26 7.30 -4.09
C GLU A 130 9.39 7.85 -2.97
N GLY A 131 9.82 7.61 -1.73
CA GLY A 131 9.10 7.98 -0.53
C GLY A 131 7.85 7.13 -0.25
N LYS A 132 7.52 6.11 -1.08
CA LYS A 132 6.34 5.26 -0.88
C LYS A 132 6.68 3.99 -0.12
N GLN A 133 5.79 3.61 0.81
CA GLN A 133 5.81 2.30 1.44
C GLN A 133 5.06 1.30 0.56
N VAL A 134 5.72 0.21 0.21
CA VAL A 134 5.16 -0.73 -0.75
C VAL A 134 4.99 -2.11 -0.14
N VAL A 135 3.77 -2.62 -0.18
CA VAL A 135 3.43 -4.01 0.08
C VAL A 135 3.24 -4.72 -1.26
N ILE A 136 3.89 -5.86 -1.43
CA ILE A 136 3.69 -6.74 -2.59
C ILE A 136 2.74 -7.86 -2.17
N TYR A 137 1.54 -7.88 -2.77
CA TYR A 137 0.53 -8.91 -2.57
C TYR A 137 0.47 -9.81 -3.80
N THR A 138 0.63 -11.12 -3.61
CA THR A 138 0.69 -12.05 -4.74
C THR A 138 -0.27 -13.22 -4.58
N THR A 139 -0.82 -13.67 -5.72
CA THR A 139 -1.53 -14.95 -5.81
C THR A 139 -0.70 -15.93 -6.63
N THR A 140 -0.56 -17.17 -6.15
CA THR A 140 0.33 -18.17 -6.75
C THR A 140 -0.23 -19.58 -6.62
N ASN A 141 0.20 -20.50 -7.48
CA ASN A 141 -0.17 -21.92 -7.43
C ASN A 141 0.70 -22.75 -6.48
N ALA A 142 1.77 -22.18 -5.96
CA ALA A 142 2.66 -22.76 -4.98
C ALA A 142 3.51 -21.67 -4.35
N TYR A 143 3.89 -21.84 -3.07
CA TYR A 143 4.77 -20.88 -2.43
C TYR A 143 6.09 -20.74 -3.19
N GLU A 144 6.53 -19.51 -3.34
CA GLU A 144 7.76 -19.20 -4.05
C GLU A 144 8.98 -19.38 -3.14
N LYS A 145 10.08 -19.75 -3.79
CA LYS A 145 11.39 -19.71 -3.14
C LYS A 145 11.79 -18.24 -2.88
N GLU A 146 12.49 -17.99 -1.78
CA GLU A 146 12.87 -16.62 -1.37
C GLU A 146 13.62 -15.85 -2.46
N LYS A 147 14.44 -16.51 -3.28
CA LYS A 147 15.13 -15.90 -4.41
C LYS A 147 14.20 -15.19 -5.42
N TYR A 148 12.95 -15.65 -5.58
CA TYR A 148 11.97 -15.04 -6.49
C TYR A 148 11.29 -13.85 -5.84
N LYS A 149 10.97 -13.95 -4.54
CA LYS A 149 10.45 -12.84 -3.75
C LYS A 149 11.44 -11.68 -3.75
N GLU A 150 12.73 -11.99 -3.53
CA GLU A 150 13.78 -10.97 -3.52
C GLU A 150 13.94 -10.29 -4.88
N LYS A 151 13.74 -11.00 -5.99
CA LYS A 151 13.72 -10.38 -7.32
C LYS A 151 12.57 -9.36 -7.47
N ALA A 152 11.39 -9.67 -6.94
CA ALA A 152 10.27 -8.74 -6.96
C ALA A 152 10.55 -7.51 -6.07
N ARG A 153 11.09 -7.71 -4.85
CA ARG A 153 11.49 -6.61 -3.96
C ARG A 153 12.54 -5.71 -4.63
N LYS A 154 13.55 -6.28 -5.30
CA LYS A 154 14.58 -5.52 -6.02
C LYS A 154 14.00 -4.65 -7.13
N LEU A 155 12.98 -5.12 -7.84
CA LEU A 155 12.33 -4.30 -8.88
C LEU A 155 11.70 -3.05 -8.26
N VAL A 156 10.96 -3.20 -7.17
CA VAL A 156 10.30 -2.08 -6.49
C VAL A 156 11.32 -1.13 -5.89
N ARG A 157 12.35 -1.64 -5.21
CA ARG A 157 13.43 -0.83 -4.65
C ARG A 157 14.18 -0.05 -5.72
N LYS A 158 14.41 -0.65 -6.90
CA LYS A 158 15.03 0.04 -8.04
C LYS A 158 14.17 1.21 -8.55
N ALA A 159 12.85 1.10 -8.41
CA ALA A 159 11.91 2.16 -8.74
C ALA A 159 11.68 3.16 -7.57
N GLY A 160 12.53 3.12 -6.52
CA GLY A 160 12.51 4.05 -5.39
C GLY A 160 11.62 3.63 -4.22
N GLY A 161 10.87 2.52 -4.32
CA GLY A 161 9.92 2.11 -3.28
C GLY A 161 10.58 1.42 -2.08
N ASN A 162 10.12 1.75 -0.88
CA ASN A 162 10.46 1.04 0.35
C ASN A 162 9.55 -0.17 0.52
N VAL A 163 10.05 -1.38 0.27
CA VAL A 163 9.25 -2.61 0.38
C VAL A 163 9.16 -3.02 1.85
N VAL A 164 8.00 -2.82 2.46
CA VAL A 164 7.70 -3.11 3.87
C VAL A 164 7.07 -4.49 4.08
N GLY A 165 6.43 -5.08 3.06
CA GLY A 165 5.82 -6.41 3.16
C GLY A 165 5.77 -7.17 1.85
N TYR A 166 5.74 -8.52 1.95
CA TYR A 166 5.55 -9.42 0.81
C TYR A 166 4.66 -10.59 1.21
N TYR A 167 3.45 -10.64 0.67
CA TYR A 167 2.44 -11.63 1.00
C TYR A 167 2.10 -12.52 -0.17
N GLN A 168 1.88 -13.81 0.12
CA GLN A 168 1.51 -14.81 -0.86
C GLN A 168 0.25 -15.54 -0.41
N VAL A 169 -0.77 -15.51 -1.26
CA VAL A 169 -2.00 -16.29 -1.11
C VAL A 169 -2.03 -17.37 -2.18
N LEU A 170 -2.32 -18.60 -1.78
CA LEU A 170 -2.37 -19.71 -2.70
C LEU A 170 -3.68 -19.68 -3.51
N ALA A 171 -3.55 -19.79 -4.84
CA ALA A 171 -4.68 -19.97 -5.75
C ALA A 171 -5.05 -21.46 -5.94
N LYS A 172 -4.19 -22.37 -5.49
CA LYS A 172 -4.39 -23.82 -5.53
C LYS A 172 -4.02 -24.45 -4.20
N GLU A 173 -4.72 -25.49 -3.85
CA GLU A 173 -4.39 -26.34 -2.71
C GLU A 173 -4.12 -27.78 -3.15
N LYS A 174 -3.44 -28.55 -2.30
CA LYS A 174 -3.13 -29.95 -2.59
C LYS A 174 -4.09 -30.83 -1.77
N VAL A 175 -4.99 -31.52 -2.45
CA VAL A 175 -5.94 -32.45 -1.82
C VAL A 175 -5.67 -33.84 -2.38
N ILE A 176 -5.36 -34.81 -1.51
CA ILE A 176 -5.08 -36.22 -1.87
C ILE A 176 -4.09 -36.29 -3.06
N GLY A 177 -2.99 -35.54 -2.98
CA GLY A 177 -1.93 -35.53 -4.01
C GLY A 177 -2.25 -34.70 -5.27
N LYS A 178 -3.49 -34.30 -5.50
CA LYS A 178 -3.91 -33.48 -6.65
C LYS A 178 -3.95 -32.00 -6.30
N LYS A 179 -3.54 -31.13 -7.24
CA LYS A 179 -3.73 -29.69 -7.12
C LYS A 179 -5.11 -29.31 -7.63
N ILE A 180 -5.92 -28.72 -6.76
CA ILE A 180 -7.25 -28.19 -7.09
C ILE A 180 -7.24 -26.67 -6.97
N ASP A 181 -8.09 -26.00 -7.73
CA ASP A 181 -8.26 -24.55 -7.64
C ASP A 181 -9.00 -24.23 -6.34
N ARG A 182 -8.51 -23.23 -5.62
CA ARG A 182 -9.20 -22.68 -4.45
C ARG A 182 -10.33 -21.75 -4.89
N THR A 183 -11.39 -21.71 -4.09
CA THR A 183 -12.50 -20.78 -4.33
C THR A 183 -12.10 -19.34 -4.00
N LYS A 184 -12.91 -18.38 -4.46
CA LYS A 184 -12.70 -16.96 -4.13
C LYS A 184 -12.84 -16.73 -2.63
N GLU A 185 -13.79 -17.39 -1.99
CA GLU A 185 -14.05 -17.32 -0.55
C GLU A 185 -12.84 -17.78 0.26
N GLN A 186 -12.13 -18.83 -0.17
CA GLN A 186 -10.91 -19.30 0.46
C GLN A 186 -9.78 -18.28 0.33
N ILE A 187 -9.64 -17.63 -0.83
CA ILE A 187 -8.67 -16.58 -1.07
C ILE A 187 -8.99 -15.35 -0.21
N ILE A 188 -10.25 -14.94 -0.15
CA ILE A 188 -10.74 -13.84 0.68
C ILE A 188 -10.43 -14.12 2.15
N LYS A 189 -10.79 -15.31 2.64
CA LYS A 189 -10.54 -15.70 4.04
C LYS A 189 -9.06 -15.63 4.40
N GLU A 190 -8.17 -16.14 3.54
CA GLU A 190 -6.72 -16.06 3.79
C GLU A 190 -6.22 -14.61 3.73
N THR A 191 -6.72 -13.81 2.78
CA THR A 191 -6.34 -12.39 2.70
C THR A 191 -6.75 -11.60 3.94
N LEU A 192 -7.94 -11.88 4.52
CA LEU A 192 -8.40 -11.24 5.75
C LEU A 192 -7.44 -11.47 6.92
N THR A 193 -6.76 -12.61 6.99
CA THR A 193 -5.78 -12.88 8.05
C THR A 193 -4.52 -12.02 7.94
N LEU A 194 -4.25 -11.44 6.77
CA LEU A 194 -3.08 -10.58 6.52
C LEU A 194 -3.32 -9.10 6.86
N VAL A 195 -4.60 -8.70 6.94
CA VAL A 195 -4.99 -7.29 7.12
C VAL A 195 -4.39 -6.64 8.37
N PRO A 196 -4.41 -7.27 9.56
CA PRO A 196 -3.85 -6.66 10.76
C PRO A 196 -2.36 -6.35 10.62
N GLU A 197 -1.58 -7.28 10.05
CA GLU A 197 -0.16 -7.10 9.83
C GLU A 197 0.12 -5.99 8.81
N ILE A 198 -0.63 -5.94 7.71
CA ILE A 198 -0.50 -4.88 6.71
C ILE A 198 -0.81 -3.49 7.32
N LYS A 199 -1.87 -3.38 8.14
CA LYS A 199 -2.19 -2.14 8.87
C LYS A 199 -1.03 -1.71 9.77
N GLN A 200 -0.47 -2.65 10.52
CA GLN A 200 0.66 -2.38 11.41
C GLN A 200 1.89 -1.89 10.64
N LEU A 201 2.23 -2.52 9.49
CA LEU A 201 3.35 -2.10 8.67
C LEU A 201 3.21 -0.67 8.15
N PHE A 202 2.01 -0.27 7.77
CA PHE A 202 1.73 1.09 7.28
C PHE A 202 1.67 2.14 8.41
N SER A 203 1.41 1.73 9.66
CA SER A 203 1.36 2.64 10.81
C SER A 203 2.71 2.80 11.52
N SER A 204 3.69 1.92 11.28
CA SER A 204 4.93 1.83 12.08
C SER A 204 6.08 2.72 11.58
N VAL A 205 5.85 3.60 10.61
CA VAL A 205 6.89 4.43 9.98
C VAL A 205 6.58 5.91 10.20
N HIS A 206 6.62 6.29 11.46
CA HIS A 206 6.66 7.71 11.91
C HIS A 206 7.86 7.93 12.82
#